data_87eb2e19c9330b3a34043b0c1563ab5e
#
_entry.id   87eb2e19c9330b3a34043b0c1563ab5e
#
_cell.length_a   1.000
_cell.length_b   1.000
_cell.length_c   1.000
_cell.angle_alpha   90.00
_cell.angle_beta   90.00
_cell.angle_gamma   90.00
#
_symmetry.space_group_name_H-M   'P 1'
#
loop_
_entity.id
_entity.type
_entity.pdbx_description
1 polymer ?
#
loop_
_entity_poly.entity_id
_entity_poly.type
_entity_poly.pdbx_seq_one_letter_code
_entity_poly.pdbx_strand_id
1 'polypeptide(L)'
;AYATKPRIFPAGKNLGIVTISGGGGVLMADAASDEGLIVGPMPEDAQDELKQLVPFASPMNPVDVTAQFFNDLSLIPKFTDLMLSKGGYDALIGFWTSVAGSPVLSKPLLSSLKQAMKGYEDKLFINCMVAPEEYVKMYEKEGFPCIEDPTRAIIAMSALMFFGEKFNLNEAKQDFKKNDYVIKIPENKLNEIDCSEILRAANLPVVKSLQIKNLDDLSSLFKNDDTKYVMKILSSDIQHKTEVGGVILEIKNIDQAREAFKKIHKNVNEKAPKAIIDGVMISPMIKGGIECILGAKIDPVFGPIVMFGLCLLYTSDAADERNS
;
A
#
# COMPACT_ATOMS: atom_id res chain seq x y z
N ALA A 1 8.07 -3.08 3.25
CA ALA A 1 8.02 -3.50 4.66
C ALA A 1 9.40 -3.74 5.28
N TYR A 2 10.30 -4.54 4.66
CA TYR A 2 11.61 -4.87 5.25
C TYR A 2 12.51 -3.63 5.45
N ALA A 3 12.70 -2.84 4.41
CA ALA A 3 13.57 -1.66 4.43
C ALA A 3 13.03 -0.49 5.29
N THR A 4 11.80 -0.57 5.79
CA THR A 4 11.24 0.44 6.70
C THR A 4 11.64 0.24 8.17
N LYS A 5 12.31 -0.86 8.51
CA LYS A 5 12.72 -1.16 9.89
C LYS A 5 13.56 -0.05 10.56
N PRO A 6 14.52 0.61 9.88
CA PRO A 6 15.26 1.73 10.47
C PRO A 6 14.41 2.97 10.73
N ARG A 7 13.22 3.07 10.13
CA ARG A 7 12.34 4.25 10.19
C ARG A 7 12.98 5.54 9.66
N ILE A 8 13.91 5.41 8.73
CA ILE A 8 14.54 6.51 8.00
C ILE A 8 13.88 6.61 6.63
N PHE A 9 13.32 7.78 6.34
CA PHE A 9 12.62 8.07 5.10
C PHE A 9 13.27 9.32 4.47
N PRO A 10 14.19 9.14 3.50
CA PRO A 10 14.89 10.25 2.88
C PRO A 10 13.93 11.22 2.19
N ALA A 11 14.13 12.53 2.38
CA ALA A 11 13.19 13.56 1.95
C ALA A 11 13.30 13.97 0.47
N GLY A 12 14.35 13.53 -0.22
CA GLY A 12 14.63 13.89 -1.61
C GLY A 12 14.70 12.66 -2.51
N LYS A 13 15.20 12.88 -3.74
CA LYS A 13 15.34 11.84 -4.77
C LYS A 13 16.78 11.63 -5.23
N ASN A 14 17.74 12.34 -4.66
CA ASN A 14 19.14 12.24 -5.05
C ASN A 14 19.77 11.01 -4.39
N LEU A 15 20.11 10.03 -5.22
CA LEU A 15 20.68 8.76 -4.78
C LEU A 15 22.18 8.68 -5.10
N GLY A 16 22.98 8.43 -4.06
CA GLY A 16 24.38 8.05 -4.23
C GLY A 16 24.53 6.53 -4.28
N ILE A 17 25.28 6.05 -5.24
CA ILE A 17 25.58 4.63 -5.42
C ILE A 17 27.09 4.43 -5.30
N VAL A 18 27.51 3.58 -4.35
CA VAL A 18 28.89 3.12 -4.21
C VAL A 18 28.95 1.68 -4.65
N THR A 19 29.89 1.34 -5.51
CA THR A 19 30.02 -0.02 -6.03
C THR A 19 31.48 -0.47 -6.10
N ILE A 20 31.67 -1.79 -6.00
CA ILE A 20 32.94 -2.46 -6.29
C ILE A 20 32.92 -3.13 -7.67
N SER A 21 31.86 -2.89 -8.44
CA SER A 21 31.63 -3.49 -9.77
C SER A 21 30.97 -2.47 -10.69
N GLY A 22 31.68 -2.04 -11.72
CA GLY A 22 31.15 -1.08 -12.69
C GLY A 22 29.85 -1.52 -13.33
N GLY A 23 29.73 -2.80 -13.72
CA GLY A 23 28.50 -3.35 -14.29
C GLY A 23 27.32 -3.32 -13.30
N GLY A 24 27.58 -3.58 -12.01
CA GLY A 24 26.57 -3.45 -10.96
C GLY A 24 26.11 -2.01 -10.78
N GLY A 25 27.04 -1.05 -10.84
CA GLY A 25 26.73 0.38 -10.78
C GLY A 25 25.81 0.82 -11.93
N VAL A 26 26.10 0.40 -13.16
CA VAL A 26 25.27 0.72 -14.34
C VAL A 26 23.86 0.13 -14.16
N LEU A 27 23.74 -1.15 -13.80
CA LEU A 27 22.44 -1.79 -13.56
C LEU A 27 21.60 -1.03 -12.53
N MET A 28 22.24 -0.58 -11.45
CA MET A 28 21.54 0.19 -10.39
C MET A 28 21.16 1.58 -10.86
N ALA A 29 21.99 2.25 -11.68
CA ALA A 29 21.67 3.56 -12.22
C ALA A 29 20.48 3.49 -13.20
N ASP A 30 20.44 2.47 -14.06
CA ASP A 30 19.30 2.23 -14.95
C ASP A 30 18.01 1.99 -14.17
N ALA A 31 18.05 1.09 -13.18
CA ALA A 31 16.89 0.84 -12.31
C ALA A 31 16.44 2.09 -11.53
N ALA A 32 17.39 2.92 -11.08
CA ALA A 32 17.09 4.18 -10.40
C ALA A 32 16.39 5.18 -11.32
N SER A 33 16.81 5.25 -12.58
CA SER A 33 16.15 6.07 -13.60
C SER A 33 14.71 5.63 -13.85
N ASP A 34 14.48 4.31 -13.97
CA ASP A 34 13.13 3.74 -14.16
C ASP A 34 12.20 4.05 -12.98
N GLU A 35 12.75 4.07 -11.78
CA GLU A 35 12.01 4.42 -10.54
C GLU A 35 11.92 5.94 -10.29
N GLY A 36 12.43 6.79 -11.18
CA GLY A 36 12.38 8.24 -11.09
C GLY A 36 13.27 8.84 -10.00
N LEU A 37 14.32 8.12 -9.60
CA LEU A 37 15.39 8.63 -8.74
C LEU A 37 16.46 9.37 -9.58
N ILE A 38 17.21 10.25 -8.91
CA ILE A 38 18.25 11.06 -9.54
C ILE A 38 19.62 10.53 -9.12
N VAL A 39 20.35 9.97 -10.08
CA VAL A 39 21.74 9.52 -9.91
C VAL A 39 22.65 10.55 -10.60
N GLY A 40 22.67 11.76 -10.04
CA GLY A 40 23.49 12.86 -10.55
C GLY A 40 24.98 12.68 -10.20
N PRO A 41 25.91 13.23 -11.02
CA PRO A 41 27.35 13.22 -10.69
C PRO A 41 27.64 14.06 -9.44
N MET A 42 28.68 13.71 -8.70
CA MET A 42 29.22 14.59 -7.67
C MET A 42 29.80 15.87 -8.29
N PRO A 43 29.84 16.99 -7.54
CA PRO A 43 30.61 18.17 -7.94
C PRO A 43 32.07 17.84 -8.27
N GLU A 44 32.68 18.57 -9.21
CA GLU A 44 34.02 18.29 -9.70
C GLU A 44 35.08 18.30 -8.58
N ASP A 45 35.00 19.25 -7.66
CA ASP A 45 35.89 19.33 -6.50
C ASP A 45 35.78 18.10 -5.59
N ALA A 46 34.59 17.56 -5.41
CA ALA A 46 34.36 16.32 -4.66
C ALA A 46 34.89 15.10 -5.40
N GLN A 47 34.78 15.08 -6.76
CA GLN A 47 35.34 14.01 -7.58
C GLN A 47 36.89 14.03 -7.50
N ASP A 48 37.52 15.19 -7.56
CA ASP A 48 38.96 15.35 -7.45
C ASP A 48 39.47 14.90 -6.07
N GLU A 49 38.76 15.27 -5.00
CA GLU A 49 39.12 14.86 -3.65
C GLU A 49 38.94 13.34 -3.46
N LEU A 50 37.86 12.77 -3.98
CA LEU A 50 37.66 11.32 -3.96
C LEU A 50 38.77 10.60 -4.77
N LYS A 51 39.18 11.14 -5.88
CA LYS A 51 40.27 10.61 -6.71
C LYS A 51 41.62 10.62 -5.99
N GLN A 52 41.87 11.63 -5.16
CA GLN A 52 43.05 11.68 -4.30
C GLN A 52 43.01 10.62 -3.21
N LEU A 53 41.83 10.36 -2.61
CA LEU A 53 41.64 9.35 -1.58
C LEU A 53 41.70 7.92 -2.13
N VAL A 54 41.12 7.73 -3.31
CA VAL A 54 40.98 6.43 -4.00
C VAL A 54 41.42 6.59 -5.46
N PRO A 55 42.73 6.60 -5.76
CA PRO A 55 43.23 6.93 -7.09
C PRO A 55 42.73 6.05 -8.24
N PHE A 56 42.31 4.83 -7.93
CA PHE A 56 41.79 3.86 -8.91
C PHE A 56 40.26 3.93 -9.04
N ALA A 57 39.58 4.76 -8.25
CA ALA A 57 38.11 4.88 -8.31
C ALA A 57 37.65 5.63 -9.57
N SER A 58 36.47 5.30 -10.09
CA SER A 58 35.71 6.18 -10.96
C SER A 58 34.85 7.10 -10.04
N PRO A 59 35.15 8.41 -9.97
CA PRO A 59 34.55 9.29 -8.98
C PRO A 59 33.14 9.78 -9.33
N MET A 60 32.68 9.51 -10.54
CA MET A 60 31.30 9.83 -10.94
C MET A 60 30.31 8.90 -10.23
N ASN A 61 29.14 9.41 -9.92
CA ASN A 61 28.05 8.57 -9.39
C ASN A 61 27.39 7.77 -10.56
N PRO A 62 27.31 6.44 -10.50
CA PRO A 62 27.80 5.51 -9.47
C PRO A 62 29.32 5.56 -9.25
N VAL A 63 29.70 5.68 -7.97
CA VAL A 63 31.11 5.72 -7.58
C VAL A 63 31.67 4.30 -7.55
N ASP A 64 32.51 3.94 -8.53
CA ASP A 64 33.18 2.64 -8.53
C ASP A 64 34.53 2.75 -7.80
N VAL A 65 34.58 2.23 -6.59
CA VAL A 65 35.78 2.22 -5.74
C VAL A 65 36.63 0.97 -5.97
N THR A 66 36.22 0.09 -6.86
CA THR A 66 36.79 -1.22 -7.16
C THR A 66 36.96 -2.12 -5.91
N ALA A 67 37.24 -3.40 -6.08
CA ALA A 67 37.46 -4.30 -4.95
C ALA A 67 38.72 -3.98 -4.12
N GLN A 68 39.64 -3.16 -4.64
CA GLN A 68 40.88 -2.82 -3.97
C GLN A 68 40.66 -2.01 -2.69
N PHE A 69 39.55 -1.28 -2.58
CA PHE A 69 39.27 -0.49 -1.36
C PHE A 69 39.08 -1.37 -0.10
N PHE A 70 38.77 -2.66 -0.26
CA PHE A 70 38.71 -3.58 0.87
C PHE A 70 40.07 -3.81 1.57
N ASN A 71 41.16 -3.40 0.94
CA ASN A 71 42.47 -3.39 1.59
C ASN A 71 42.61 -2.29 2.65
N ASP A 72 41.79 -1.24 2.54
CA ASP A 72 41.74 -0.15 3.51
C ASP A 72 40.30 0.36 3.74
N LEU A 73 39.60 -0.26 4.69
CA LEU A 73 38.23 0.10 5.04
C LEU A 73 38.12 1.47 5.73
N SER A 74 39.24 2.11 6.12
CA SER A 74 39.22 3.46 6.66
C SER A 74 38.83 4.52 5.62
N LEU A 75 38.81 4.14 4.35
CA LEU A 75 38.33 4.99 3.25
C LEU A 75 36.80 5.15 3.24
N ILE A 76 36.05 4.18 3.80
CA ILE A 76 34.57 4.19 3.79
C ILE A 76 34.01 5.47 4.45
N PRO A 77 34.39 5.85 5.66
CA PRO A 77 33.93 7.11 6.24
C PRO A 77 34.24 8.33 5.36
N LYS A 78 35.41 8.35 4.74
CA LYS A 78 35.86 9.52 3.95
C LYS A 78 35.03 9.69 2.67
N PHE A 79 34.88 8.64 1.85
CA PHE A 79 34.10 8.79 0.63
C PHE A 79 32.60 8.92 0.91
N THR A 80 32.07 8.29 1.99
CA THR A 80 30.68 8.46 2.40
C THR A 80 30.42 9.92 2.82
N ASP A 81 31.33 10.53 3.58
CA ASP A 81 31.23 11.94 3.94
C ASP A 81 31.26 12.85 2.70
N LEU A 82 32.16 12.62 1.76
CA LEU A 82 32.20 13.38 0.50
C LEU A 82 30.89 13.28 -0.28
N MET A 83 30.33 12.08 -0.38
CA MET A 83 29.06 11.85 -1.08
C MET A 83 27.90 12.54 -0.39
N LEU A 84 27.79 12.47 0.92
CA LEU A 84 26.68 13.05 1.66
C LEU A 84 26.82 14.57 1.85
N SER A 85 28.02 15.06 2.18
CA SER A 85 28.22 16.48 2.47
C SER A 85 28.36 17.33 1.20
N LYS A 86 29.19 16.92 0.25
CA LYS A 86 29.43 17.66 -1.00
C LYS A 86 28.55 17.18 -2.15
N GLY A 87 28.33 15.87 -2.29
CA GLY A 87 27.47 15.30 -3.34
C GLY A 87 25.99 15.61 -3.14
N GLY A 88 25.59 15.92 -1.91
CA GLY A 88 24.20 16.31 -1.57
C GLY A 88 23.20 15.18 -1.77
N TYR A 89 23.62 13.93 -1.67
CA TYR A 89 22.71 12.79 -1.80
C TYR A 89 21.83 12.63 -0.58
N ASP A 90 20.57 12.27 -0.82
CA ASP A 90 19.58 12.08 0.25
C ASP A 90 19.71 10.71 0.89
N ALA A 91 20.24 9.74 0.15
CA ALA A 91 20.50 8.38 0.61
C ALA A 91 21.63 7.73 -0.18
N LEU A 92 22.19 6.65 0.35
CA LEU A 92 23.23 5.87 -0.29
C LEU A 92 22.86 4.40 -0.43
N ILE A 93 23.35 3.76 -1.50
CA ILE A 93 23.37 2.29 -1.64
C ILE A 93 24.81 1.84 -1.87
N GLY A 94 25.26 0.86 -1.11
CA GLY A 94 26.54 0.19 -1.30
C GLY A 94 26.36 -1.17 -1.97
N PHE A 95 26.91 -1.38 -3.18
CA PHE A 95 26.90 -2.66 -3.87
C PHE A 95 28.21 -3.41 -3.62
N TRP A 96 28.16 -4.41 -2.73
CA TRP A 96 29.35 -5.11 -2.23
C TRP A 96 29.50 -6.55 -2.74
N THR A 97 28.56 -7.02 -3.57
CA THR A 97 28.50 -8.41 -4.05
C THR A 97 28.53 -9.43 -2.89
N SER A 98 29.25 -10.53 -3.00
CA SER A 98 29.44 -11.51 -1.93
C SER A 98 30.62 -11.20 -0.99
N VAL A 99 31.44 -10.22 -1.33
CA VAL A 99 32.68 -9.93 -0.57
C VAL A 99 32.37 -9.41 0.83
N ALA A 100 31.38 -8.54 0.94
CA ALA A 100 30.94 -8.01 2.24
C ALA A 100 30.30 -9.07 3.18
N GLY A 101 29.85 -10.18 2.62
CA GLY A 101 29.31 -11.33 3.37
C GLY A 101 30.38 -12.31 3.86
N SER A 102 31.67 -12.04 3.61
CA SER A 102 32.74 -12.94 4.04
C SER A 102 32.99 -12.85 5.57
N PRO A 103 33.40 -13.97 6.21
CA PRO A 103 33.72 -13.99 7.64
C PRO A 103 34.79 -12.97 8.05
N VAL A 104 35.70 -12.65 7.13
CA VAL A 104 36.85 -11.75 7.39
C VAL A 104 36.43 -10.27 7.30
N LEU A 105 35.56 -9.94 6.34
CA LEU A 105 35.22 -8.53 6.03
C LEU A 105 33.92 -8.05 6.65
N SER A 106 32.97 -8.92 6.97
CA SER A 106 31.65 -8.50 7.44
C SER A 106 31.67 -7.59 8.66
N LYS A 107 32.42 -7.96 9.72
CA LYS A 107 32.49 -7.16 10.94
C LYS A 107 33.28 -5.87 10.75
N PRO A 108 34.49 -5.87 10.13
CA PRO A 108 35.21 -4.64 9.83
C PRO A 108 34.42 -3.65 8.96
N LEU A 109 33.76 -4.15 7.92
CA LEU A 109 32.93 -3.32 7.02
C LEU A 109 31.76 -2.68 7.81
N LEU A 110 31.04 -3.45 8.62
CA LEU A 110 29.99 -2.91 9.47
C LEU A 110 30.50 -1.80 10.39
N SER A 111 31.66 -2.01 11.02
CA SER A 111 32.28 -1.00 11.90
C SER A 111 32.58 0.29 11.13
N SER A 112 33.13 0.17 9.92
CA SER A 112 33.42 1.34 9.07
C SER A 112 32.16 2.04 8.59
N LEU A 113 31.10 1.30 8.24
CA LEU A 113 29.81 1.89 7.87
C LEU A 113 29.16 2.62 9.04
N LYS A 114 29.21 2.07 10.24
CA LYS A 114 28.74 2.77 11.46
C LYS A 114 29.49 4.07 11.69
N GLN A 115 30.80 4.08 11.51
CA GLN A 115 31.61 5.28 11.61
C GLN A 115 31.26 6.27 10.48
N ALA A 116 31.04 5.80 9.26
CA ALA A 116 30.70 6.60 8.09
C ALA A 116 29.36 7.34 8.24
N MET A 117 28.37 6.68 8.84
CA MET A 117 27.04 7.24 9.03
C MET A 117 26.86 8.04 10.33
N LYS A 118 27.91 8.16 11.12
CA LYS A 118 27.87 9.00 12.34
C LYS A 118 27.77 10.48 11.96
N GLY A 119 26.70 11.13 12.40
CA GLY A 119 26.35 12.51 12.02
C GLY A 119 25.40 12.60 10.81
N TYR A 120 25.01 11.46 10.27
CA TYR A 120 24.05 11.33 9.16
C TYR A 120 22.90 10.36 9.53
N GLU A 121 22.42 10.44 10.77
CA GLU A 121 21.40 9.55 11.30
C GLU A 121 20.03 9.72 10.62
N ASP A 122 19.81 10.82 9.90
CA ASP A 122 18.67 11.12 9.04
C ASP A 122 18.80 10.53 7.62
N LYS A 123 19.98 10.03 7.26
CA LYS A 123 20.27 9.45 5.94
C LYS A 123 20.23 7.94 5.98
N LEU A 124 19.64 7.35 4.93
CA LEU A 124 19.55 5.91 4.80
C LEU A 124 20.71 5.34 3.99
N PHE A 125 21.34 4.29 4.51
CA PHE A 125 22.32 3.48 3.78
C PHE A 125 21.80 2.04 3.62
N ILE A 126 21.54 1.62 2.39
CA ILE A 126 21.17 0.22 2.08
C ILE A 126 22.42 -0.53 1.57
N ASN A 127 22.65 -1.71 2.11
CA ASN A 127 23.68 -2.61 1.60
C ASN A 127 23.07 -3.58 0.57
N CYS A 128 23.57 -3.56 -0.65
CA CYS A 128 23.27 -4.57 -1.64
C CYS A 128 24.38 -5.61 -1.65
N MET A 129 24.09 -6.79 -1.09
CA MET A 129 25.10 -7.84 -0.92
C MET A 129 24.49 -9.22 -0.74
N VAL A 130 25.22 -10.24 -1.18
CA VAL A 130 24.92 -11.65 -0.88
C VAL A 130 25.72 -12.04 0.36
N ALA A 131 25.03 -12.46 1.42
CA ALA A 131 25.68 -12.85 2.66
C ALA A 131 24.90 -13.95 3.40
N PRO A 132 25.55 -14.77 4.24
CA PRO A 132 24.88 -15.64 5.20
C PRO A 132 23.94 -14.86 6.12
N GLU A 133 22.83 -15.49 6.51
CA GLU A 133 21.77 -14.87 7.31
C GLU A 133 22.28 -14.26 8.63
N GLU A 134 23.29 -14.86 9.25
CA GLU A 134 23.90 -14.35 10.48
C GLU A 134 24.52 -12.97 10.29
N TYR A 135 25.20 -12.72 9.14
CA TYR A 135 25.77 -11.41 8.83
C TYR A 135 24.70 -10.41 8.42
N VAL A 136 23.71 -10.83 7.64
CA VAL A 136 22.56 -9.97 7.32
C VAL A 136 21.90 -9.46 8.61
N LYS A 137 21.58 -10.36 9.55
CA LYS A 137 21.01 -9.99 10.86
C LYS A 137 21.91 -9.04 11.66
N MET A 138 23.23 -9.21 11.57
CA MET A 138 24.21 -8.33 12.22
C MET A 138 24.13 -6.89 11.68
N TYR A 139 24.06 -6.70 10.36
CA TYR A 139 23.89 -5.39 9.74
C TYR A 139 22.52 -4.77 10.06
N GLU A 140 21.45 -5.56 9.97
CA GLU A 140 20.10 -5.12 10.27
C GLU A 140 19.94 -4.58 11.69
N LYS A 141 20.57 -5.27 12.67
CA LYS A 141 20.52 -4.85 14.08
C LYS A 141 21.12 -3.47 14.29
N GLU A 142 22.07 -3.08 13.47
CA GLU A 142 22.73 -1.77 13.51
C GLU A 142 22.06 -0.74 12.57
N GLY A 143 20.88 -1.06 12.01
CA GLY A 143 20.11 -0.13 11.19
C GLY A 143 20.45 -0.12 9.70
N PHE A 144 21.25 -1.09 9.23
CA PHE A 144 21.63 -1.22 7.83
C PHE A 144 20.81 -2.33 7.13
N PRO A 145 19.78 -2.02 6.35
CA PRO A 145 19.08 -3.02 5.55
C PRO A 145 20.01 -3.68 4.53
N CYS A 146 19.85 -4.99 4.34
CA CYS A 146 20.60 -5.77 3.35
C CYS A 146 19.65 -6.38 2.33
N ILE A 147 19.87 -6.11 1.04
CA ILE A 147 19.06 -6.63 -0.05
C ILE A 147 20.00 -7.26 -1.07
N GLU A 148 19.74 -8.51 -1.46
CA GLU A 148 20.63 -9.24 -2.37
C GLU A 148 20.60 -8.69 -3.79
N ASP A 149 19.41 -8.45 -4.30
CA ASP A 149 19.18 -8.03 -5.68
C ASP A 149 19.32 -6.52 -5.83
N PRO A 150 20.19 -6.01 -6.73
CA PRO A 150 20.41 -4.57 -6.90
C PRO A 150 19.16 -3.83 -7.37
N THR A 151 18.36 -4.40 -8.27
CA THR A 151 17.13 -3.77 -8.74
C THR A 151 16.11 -3.65 -7.60
N ARG A 152 15.96 -4.71 -6.79
CA ARG A 152 15.07 -4.66 -5.61
C ARG A 152 15.57 -3.69 -4.55
N ALA A 153 16.88 -3.51 -4.41
CA ALA A 153 17.44 -2.50 -3.51
C ALA A 153 17.05 -1.08 -3.94
N ILE A 154 17.10 -0.80 -5.24
CA ILE A 154 16.65 0.47 -5.82
C ILE A 154 15.14 0.67 -5.64
N ILE A 155 14.31 -0.32 -5.97
CA ILE A 155 12.85 -0.26 -5.76
C ILE A 155 12.52 0.03 -4.27
N ALA A 156 13.21 -0.63 -3.35
CA ALA A 156 13.02 -0.39 -1.92
C ALA A 156 13.42 1.04 -1.52
N MET A 157 14.53 1.56 -2.06
CA MET A 157 14.98 2.93 -1.82
C MET A 157 13.98 3.95 -2.39
N SER A 158 13.52 3.75 -3.64
CA SER A 158 12.51 4.60 -4.27
C SER A 158 11.24 4.69 -3.44
N ALA A 159 10.74 3.56 -2.95
CA ALA A 159 9.57 3.52 -2.07
C ALA A 159 9.78 4.31 -0.77
N LEU A 160 10.96 4.22 -0.13
CA LEU A 160 11.27 4.95 1.10
C LEU A 160 11.40 6.45 0.86
N MET A 161 12.03 6.86 -0.25
CA MET A 161 12.14 8.26 -0.66
C MET A 161 10.77 8.85 -1.00
N PHE A 162 9.90 8.07 -1.67
CA PHE A 162 8.51 8.47 -1.90
C PHE A 162 7.75 8.72 -0.59
N PHE A 163 7.88 7.84 0.40
CA PHE A 163 7.27 8.07 1.71
C PHE A 163 7.85 9.30 2.40
N GLY A 164 9.17 9.51 2.35
CA GLY A 164 9.82 10.69 2.92
C GLY A 164 9.30 12.00 2.30
N GLU A 165 9.19 12.04 0.98
CA GLU A 165 8.57 13.16 0.27
C GLU A 165 7.14 13.41 0.75
N LYS A 166 6.31 12.35 0.87
CA LYS A 166 4.91 12.48 1.27
C LYS A 166 4.75 12.87 2.74
N PHE A 167 5.60 12.37 3.61
CA PHE A 167 5.56 12.76 5.03
C PHE A 167 5.90 14.25 5.21
N ASN A 168 6.86 14.78 4.45
CA ASN A 168 7.20 16.21 4.48
C ASN A 168 6.10 17.10 3.88
N LEU A 169 5.40 16.63 2.85
CA LEU A 169 4.25 17.35 2.28
C LEU A 169 3.06 17.44 3.26
N ASN A 170 2.91 16.48 4.16
CA ASN A 170 1.84 16.48 5.15
C ASN A 170 2.02 17.45 6.31
N GLU A 171 3.17 18.09 6.45
CA GLU A 171 3.32 19.25 7.34
C GLU A 171 2.58 20.50 6.83
N ALA A 172 2.32 20.59 5.54
CA ALA A 172 1.28 21.48 5.04
C ALA A 172 -0.07 20.88 5.45
N LYS A 173 -0.56 21.24 6.63
CA LYS A 173 -1.93 20.97 7.06
C LYS A 173 -2.85 21.37 5.92
N GLN A 174 -3.26 20.39 5.09
CA GLN A 174 -4.47 20.60 4.33
C GLN A 174 -5.53 20.85 5.39
N ASP A 175 -5.99 22.09 5.49
CA ASP A 175 -7.23 22.40 6.18
C ASP A 175 -8.33 21.63 5.46
N PHE A 176 -8.46 20.35 5.84
CA PHE A 176 -9.70 19.65 5.55
C PHE A 176 -10.78 20.52 6.18
N LYS A 177 -11.55 21.24 5.34
CA LYS A 177 -12.77 21.84 5.81
C LYS A 177 -13.49 20.75 6.57
N LYS A 178 -13.47 20.81 7.89
CA LYS A 178 -14.32 19.97 8.72
C LYS A 178 -15.71 20.18 8.13
N ASN A 179 -16.22 19.14 7.46
CA ASN A 179 -17.62 19.16 7.14
C ASN A 179 -18.34 19.25 8.49
N ASP A 180 -19.14 20.28 8.67
CA ASP A 180 -19.94 20.50 9.90
C ASP A 180 -20.99 19.41 10.13
N TYR A 181 -20.97 18.35 9.35
CA TYR A 181 -21.85 17.20 9.46
C TYR A 181 -21.31 16.22 10.51
N VAL A 182 -21.73 16.42 11.74
CA VAL A 182 -21.59 15.36 12.76
C VAL A 182 -22.76 14.39 12.60
N ILE A 183 -22.53 13.33 11.86
CA ILE A 183 -23.50 12.23 11.79
C ILE A 183 -23.31 11.36 13.03
N LYS A 184 -24.31 11.31 13.89
CA LYS A 184 -24.33 10.39 15.02
C LYS A 184 -24.63 8.99 14.49
N ILE A 185 -23.63 8.11 14.52
CA ILE A 185 -23.82 6.69 14.23
C ILE A 185 -24.32 6.03 15.51
N PRO A 186 -25.48 5.35 15.50
CA PRO A 186 -25.96 4.60 16.66
C PRO A 186 -24.99 3.50 17.08
N GLU A 187 -24.92 3.21 18.38
CA GLU A 187 -24.03 2.16 18.92
C GLU A 187 -24.57 0.74 18.72
N ASN A 188 -25.85 0.59 18.37
CA ASN A 188 -26.49 -0.69 18.09
C ASN A 188 -26.06 -1.26 16.73
N LYS A 189 -26.26 -2.57 16.54
CA LYS A 189 -26.10 -3.19 15.23
C LYS A 189 -27.06 -2.55 14.22
N LEU A 190 -26.50 -2.07 13.10
CA LEU A 190 -27.25 -1.44 12.03
C LEU A 190 -27.57 -2.46 10.93
N ASN A 191 -28.77 -2.38 10.39
CA ASN A 191 -29.14 -3.07 9.16
C ASN A 191 -28.96 -2.16 7.92
N GLU A 192 -29.24 -2.64 6.72
CA GLU A 192 -29.03 -1.88 5.49
C GLU A 192 -29.94 -0.64 5.36
N ILE A 193 -31.12 -0.67 5.94
CA ILE A 193 -32.02 0.51 5.94
C ILE A 193 -31.42 1.60 6.81
N ASP A 194 -30.97 1.25 8.02
CA ASP A 194 -30.32 2.19 8.95
C ASP A 194 -29.07 2.80 8.30
N CYS A 195 -28.23 1.97 7.68
CA CYS A 195 -27.04 2.42 6.95
C CYS A 195 -27.41 3.37 5.78
N SER A 196 -28.45 3.05 5.04
CA SER A 196 -28.93 3.87 3.92
C SER A 196 -29.43 5.24 4.38
N GLU A 197 -30.07 5.32 5.55
CA GLU A 197 -30.52 6.57 6.15
C GLU A 197 -29.34 7.44 6.59
N ILE A 198 -28.31 6.83 7.22
CA ILE A 198 -27.09 7.53 7.61
C ILE A 198 -26.36 8.09 6.37
N LEU A 199 -26.20 7.29 5.31
CA LEU A 199 -25.55 7.71 4.08
C LEU A 199 -26.35 8.83 3.38
N ARG A 200 -27.68 8.77 3.41
CA ARG A 200 -28.55 9.81 2.85
C ARG A 200 -28.44 11.10 3.65
N ALA A 201 -28.37 11.03 4.97
CA ALA A 201 -28.15 12.19 5.85
C ALA A 201 -26.77 12.83 5.57
N ALA A 202 -25.79 12.04 5.09
CA ALA A 202 -24.49 12.52 4.61
C ALA A 202 -24.54 13.09 3.17
N ASN A 203 -25.70 13.24 2.56
CA ASN A 203 -25.88 13.65 1.16
C ASN A 203 -25.21 12.70 0.14
N LEU A 204 -25.03 11.44 0.50
CA LEU A 204 -24.53 10.44 -0.44
C LEU A 204 -25.69 9.85 -1.25
N PRO A 205 -25.51 9.60 -2.56
CA PRO A 205 -26.52 9.00 -3.39
C PRO A 205 -26.71 7.52 -3.02
N VAL A 206 -27.87 7.18 -2.48
CA VAL A 206 -28.24 5.79 -2.15
C VAL A 206 -29.56 5.44 -2.81
N VAL A 207 -29.66 4.20 -3.28
CA VAL A 207 -30.90 3.67 -3.84
C VAL A 207 -32.01 3.74 -2.82
N LYS A 208 -33.18 4.22 -3.21
CA LYS A 208 -34.35 4.26 -2.34
C LYS A 208 -34.81 2.84 -2.04
N SER A 209 -34.58 2.39 -0.83
CA SER A 209 -34.99 1.08 -0.34
C SER A 209 -36.10 1.24 0.71
N LEU A 210 -36.98 0.27 0.80
CA LEU A 210 -38.08 0.25 1.78
C LEU A 210 -38.04 -1.05 2.56
N GLN A 211 -38.31 -0.93 3.85
CA GLN A 211 -38.51 -2.07 4.74
C GLN A 211 -39.92 -2.58 4.64
N ILE A 212 -40.09 -3.87 4.43
CA ILE A 212 -41.35 -4.59 4.37
C ILE A 212 -41.41 -5.52 5.59
N LYS A 213 -42.31 -5.27 6.50
CA LYS A 213 -42.55 -6.11 7.68
C LYS A 213 -43.70 -7.08 7.45
N ASN A 214 -44.70 -6.65 6.68
CA ASN A 214 -45.91 -7.43 6.41
C ASN A 214 -46.25 -7.39 4.93
N LEU A 215 -47.06 -8.36 4.47
CA LEU A 215 -47.50 -8.42 3.08
C LEU A 215 -48.35 -7.22 2.64
N ASP A 216 -49.01 -6.57 3.57
CA ASP A 216 -49.85 -5.39 3.29
C ASP A 216 -49.03 -4.17 2.91
N ASP A 217 -47.77 -4.09 3.41
CA ASP A 217 -46.81 -3.02 3.08
C ASP A 217 -46.47 -2.96 1.58
N LEU A 218 -46.69 -4.08 0.86
CA LEU A 218 -46.40 -4.19 -0.57
C LEU A 218 -47.42 -3.48 -1.46
N SER A 219 -48.61 -3.18 -0.94
CA SER A 219 -49.76 -2.71 -1.74
C SER A 219 -49.54 -1.36 -2.41
N SER A 220 -48.66 -0.52 -1.87
CA SER A 220 -48.38 0.83 -2.36
C SER A 220 -47.14 0.96 -3.25
N LEU A 221 -46.42 -0.14 -3.49
CA LEU A 221 -45.07 -0.07 -4.06
C LEU A 221 -45.01 -0.22 -5.57
N PHE A 222 -45.87 -1.06 -6.15
CA PHE A 222 -45.80 -1.37 -7.57
C PHE A 222 -46.58 -0.32 -8.37
N LYS A 223 -45.83 0.47 -9.12
CA LYS A 223 -46.37 1.38 -10.14
C LYS A 223 -46.47 0.58 -11.46
N ASN A 224 -47.35 1.00 -12.34
CA ASN A 224 -47.46 0.42 -13.69
C ASN A 224 -46.31 0.92 -14.58
N ASP A 225 -45.08 0.57 -14.20
CA ASP A 225 -43.86 0.85 -14.95
C ASP A 225 -43.03 -0.44 -15.10
N ASP A 226 -42.05 -0.44 -16.00
CA ASP A 226 -41.16 -1.58 -16.27
C ASP A 226 -40.07 -1.76 -15.19
N THR A 227 -40.22 -1.12 -14.05
CA THR A 227 -39.22 -1.21 -12.96
C THR A 227 -39.19 -2.60 -12.37
N LYS A 228 -38.01 -3.20 -12.41
CA LYS A 228 -37.74 -4.47 -11.70
C LYS A 228 -37.22 -4.18 -10.32
N TYR A 229 -37.61 -5.00 -9.36
CA TYR A 229 -37.22 -4.87 -7.98
C TYR A 229 -36.40 -6.07 -7.51
N VAL A 230 -35.61 -5.87 -6.47
CA VAL A 230 -34.93 -6.91 -5.72
C VAL A 230 -35.47 -6.90 -4.29
N MET A 231 -35.72 -8.09 -3.74
CA MET A 231 -36.01 -8.27 -2.32
C MET A 231 -34.86 -9.02 -1.65
N LYS A 232 -34.47 -8.51 -0.48
CA LYS A 232 -33.40 -9.08 0.33
C LYS A 232 -33.85 -9.16 1.79
N ILE A 233 -33.50 -10.26 2.47
CA ILE A 233 -33.73 -10.35 3.92
C ILE A 233 -33.02 -9.22 4.65
N LEU A 234 -33.69 -8.61 5.60
CA LEU A 234 -33.16 -7.55 6.44
C LEU A 234 -32.84 -8.15 7.83
N SER A 235 -31.56 -8.27 8.13
CA SER A 235 -31.06 -8.82 9.37
C SER A 235 -29.60 -8.41 9.57
N SER A 236 -29.27 -7.91 10.74
CA SER A 236 -27.89 -7.61 11.13
C SER A 236 -27.07 -8.86 11.46
N ASP A 237 -27.71 -10.02 11.58
CA ASP A 237 -27.05 -11.29 11.90
C ASP A 237 -26.67 -12.10 10.65
N ILE A 238 -27.22 -11.74 9.47
CA ILE A 238 -26.98 -12.46 8.20
C ILE A 238 -26.09 -11.61 7.28
N GLN A 239 -24.82 -11.95 7.18
CA GLN A 239 -23.86 -11.25 6.31
C GLN A 239 -23.97 -11.73 4.86
N HIS A 240 -24.09 -13.04 4.62
CA HIS A 240 -24.15 -13.66 3.28
C HIS A 240 -25.57 -14.07 2.91
N LYS A 241 -26.40 -13.08 2.55
CA LYS A 241 -27.83 -13.26 2.30
C LYS A 241 -28.16 -14.24 1.17
N THR A 242 -27.32 -14.31 0.15
CA THR A 242 -27.50 -15.21 -1.01
C THR A 242 -27.39 -16.68 -0.59
N GLU A 243 -26.46 -17.02 0.29
CA GLU A 243 -26.22 -18.39 0.76
C GLU A 243 -27.43 -18.98 1.52
N VAL A 244 -28.14 -18.13 2.25
CA VAL A 244 -29.36 -18.53 2.97
C VAL A 244 -30.61 -18.44 2.10
N GLY A 245 -30.48 -18.09 0.80
CA GLY A 245 -31.63 -17.90 -0.08
C GLY A 245 -32.45 -16.66 0.28
N GLY A 246 -31.83 -15.70 0.93
CA GLY A 246 -32.43 -14.44 1.40
C GLY A 246 -32.49 -13.33 0.33
N VAL A 247 -32.23 -13.63 -0.96
CA VAL A 247 -32.26 -12.65 -2.05
C VAL A 247 -33.10 -13.20 -3.20
N ILE A 248 -34.02 -12.38 -3.71
CA ILE A 248 -34.81 -12.68 -4.92
C ILE A 248 -34.79 -11.46 -5.83
N LEU A 249 -34.40 -11.70 -7.09
CA LEU A 249 -34.23 -10.68 -8.13
C LEU A 249 -35.41 -10.66 -9.11
N GLU A 250 -35.45 -9.64 -9.98
CA GLU A 250 -36.34 -9.58 -11.15
C GLU A 250 -37.84 -9.54 -10.82
N ILE A 251 -38.22 -8.99 -9.65
CA ILE A 251 -39.62 -8.88 -9.22
C ILE A 251 -40.29 -7.74 -9.98
N LYS A 252 -41.40 -8.04 -10.68
CA LYS A 252 -42.07 -7.10 -11.58
C LYS A 252 -43.45 -6.64 -11.08
N ASN A 253 -44.07 -7.40 -10.21
CA ASN A 253 -45.43 -7.13 -9.74
C ASN A 253 -45.64 -7.58 -8.30
N ILE A 254 -46.82 -7.22 -7.75
CA ILE A 254 -47.15 -7.47 -6.36
C ILE A 254 -47.27 -8.96 -6.01
N ASP A 255 -47.72 -9.79 -6.94
CA ASP A 255 -47.92 -11.22 -6.68
C ASP A 255 -46.54 -11.91 -6.58
N GLN A 256 -45.61 -11.57 -7.48
CA GLN A 256 -44.22 -12.03 -7.39
C GLN A 256 -43.53 -11.54 -6.08
N ALA A 257 -43.84 -10.32 -5.65
CA ALA A 257 -43.29 -9.80 -4.40
C ALA A 257 -43.86 -10.54 -3.18
N ARG A 258 -45.13 -10.89 -3.17
CA ARG A 258 -45.75 -11.70 -2.11
C ARG A 258 -45.15 -13.10 -2.04
N GLU A 259 -44.94 -13.74 -3.18
CA GLU A 259 -44.27 -15.05 -3.28
C GLU A 259 -42.80 -14.95 -2.78
N ALA A 260 -42.07 -13.92 -3.24
CA ALA A 260 -40.69 -13.67 -2.84
C ALA A 260 -40.58 -13.47 -1.33
N PHE A 261 -41.46 -12.67 -0.73
CA PHE A 261 -41.49 -12.44 0.71
C PHE A 261 -41.65 -13.76 1.49
N LYS A 262 -42.63 -14.59 1.12
CA LYS A 262 -42.86 -15.89 1.76
C LYS A 262 -41.66 -16.82 1.59
N LYS A 263 -41.08 -16.87 0.38
CA LYS A 263 -39.95 -17.73 0.06
C LYS A 263 -38.67 -17.33 0.82
N ILE A 264 -38.38 -16.02 0.93
CA ILE A 264 -37.25 -15.51 1.69
C ILE A 264 -37.38 -15.91 3.16
N HIS A 265 -38.53 -15.66 3.77
CA HIS A 265 -38.78 -16.03 5.17
C HIS A 265 -38.64 -17.54 5.41
N LYS A 266 -39.19 -18.36 4.53
CA LYS A 266 -39.05 -19.82 4.61
C LYS A 266 -37.58 -20.25 4.56
N ASN A 267 -36.84 -19.80 3.55
CA ASN A 267 -35.44 -20.17 3.34
C ASN A 267 -34.56 -19.77 4.53
N VAL A 268 -34.76 -18.55 5.05
CA VAL A 268 -33.97 -18.02 6.16
C VAL A 268 -34.31 -18.74 7.46
N ASN A 269 -35.58 -19.04 7.73
CA ASN A 269 -35.97 -19.81 8.91
C ASN A 269 -35.39 -21.23 8.90
N GLU A 270 -35.26 -21.85 7.71
CA GLU A 270 -34.64 -23.17 7.57
C GLU A 270 -33.12 -23.14 7.76
N LYS A 271 -32.44 -22.13 7.18
CA LYS A 271 -30.97 -22.08 7.11
C LYS A 271 -30.31 -21.26 8.22
N ALA A 272 -31.02 -20.30 8.79
CA ALA A 272 -30.53 -19.40 9.84
C ALA A 272 -31.61 -19.19 10.94
N PRO A 273 -32.08 -20.26 11.62
CA PRO A 273 -33.23 -20.19 12.52
C PRO A 273 -33.01 -19.32 13.78
N LYS A 274 -31.76 -18.95 14.07
CA LYS A 274 -31.42 -18.12 15.23
C LYS A 274 -31.25 -16.64 14.90
N ALA A 275 -31.26 -16.28 13.61
CA ALA A 275 -31.06 -14.90 13.17
C ALA A 275 -32.29 -14.05 13.52
N ILE A 276 -32.05 -12.86 14.01
CA ILE A 276 -33.10 -11.85 14.22
C ILE A 276 -33.42 -11.24 12.86
N ILE A 277 -34.70 -11.35 12.47
CA ILE A 277 -35.18 -10.84 11.18
C ILE A 277 -35.92 -9.52 11.42
N ASP A 278 -35.42 -8.42 10.87
CA ASP A 278 -36.06 -7.10 10.92
C ASP A 278 -37.17 -6.94 9.87
N GLY A 279 -37.20 -7.84 8.88
CA GLY A 279 -38.13 -7.82 7.75
C GLY A 279 -37.42 -8.16 6.42
N VAL A 280 -37.96 -7.63 5.33
CA VAL A 280 -37.40 -7.76 3.99
C VAL A 280 -37.22 -6.36 3.41
N MET A 281 -36.05 -6.07 2.87
CA MET A 281 -35.79 -4.85 2.13
C MET A 281 -36.20 -5.04 0.66
N ILE A 282 -36.91 -4.08 0.09
CA ILE A 282 -37.19 -4.01 -1.35
C ILE A 282 -36.59 -2.73 -1.93
N SER A 283 -35.94 -2.86 -3.08
CA SER A 283 -35.35 -1.72 -3.81
C SER A 283 -35.45 -1.93 -5.33
N PRO A 284 -35.53 -0.86 -6.14
CA PRO A 284 -35.41 -1.01 -7.58
C PRO A 284 -34.06 -1.58 -7.97
N MET A 285 -34.04 -2.43 -8.99
CA MET A 285 -32.81 -2.95 -9.57
C MET A 285 -32.16 -1.88 -10.45
N ILE A 286 -30.91 -1.58 -10.18
CA ILE A 286 -30.08 -0.74 -11.04
C ILE A 286 -29.53 -1.61 -12.17
N LYS A 287 -29.67 -1.13 -13.41
CA LYS A 287 -29.15 -1.81 -14.60
C LYS A 287 -28.07 -0.97 -15.25
N GLY A 288 -27.06 -1.66 -15.78
CA GLY A 288 -25.93 -1.02 -16.46
C GLY A 288 -24.92 -0.40 -15.48
N GLY A 289 -23.83 0.12 -16.03
CA GLY A 289 -22.73 0.66 -15.24
C GLY A 289 -21.68 -0.39 -14.88
N ILE A 290 -20.62 0.08 -14.22
CA ILE A 290 -19.53 -0.75 -13.69
C ILE A 290 -19.73 -0.86 -12.18
N GLU A 291 -19.78 -2.08 -11.67
CA GLU A 291 -19.92 -2.33 -10.24
C GLU A 291 -18.58 -2.10 -9.53
N CYS A 292 -18.59 -1.21 -8.54
CA CYS A 292 -17.41 -0.88 -7.75
C CYS A 292 -17.67 -1.09 -6.26
N ILE A 293 -16.62 -1.40 -5.54
CA ILE A 293 -16.62 -1.47 -4.08
C ILE A 293 -16.05 -0.15 -3.54
N LEU A 294 -16.80 0.49 -2.65
CA LEU A 294 -16.35 1.62 -1.86
C LEU A 294 -16.46 1.24 -0.38
N GLY A 295 -15.33 1.27 0.32
CA GLY A 295 -15.26 0.94 1.73
C GLY A 295 -14.52 2.00 2.53
N ALA A 296 -14.85 2.13 3.80
CA ALA A 296 -14.12 2.97 4.74
C ALA A 296 -13.96 2.24 6.08
N LYS A 297 -12.81 2.38 6.70
CA LYS A 297 -12.55 1.87 8.06
C LYS A 297 -11.52 2.74 8.76
N ILE A 298 -11.47 2.61 10.08
CA ILE A 298 -10.38 3.17 10.88
C ILE A 298 -9.32 2.08 11.01
N ASP A 299 -8.14 2.34 10.42
CA ASP A 299 -6.99 1.45 10.54
C ASP A 299 -6.19 1.83 11.79
N PRO A 300 -5.71 0.85 12.58
CA PRO A 300 -4.99 1.16 13.81
C PRO A 300 -3.64 1.86 13.59
N VAL A 301 -3.06 1.77 12.39
CA VAL A 301 -1.78 2.39 12.05
C VAL A 301 -1.97 3.66 11.22
N PHE A 302 -2.83 3.60 10.20
CA PHE A 302 -3.03 4.69 9.22
C PHE A 302 -4.21 5.61 9.55
N GLY A 303 -4.99 5.32 10.61
CA GLY A 303 -6.21 6.08 10.91
C GLY A 303 -7.33 5.82 9.89
N PRO A 304 -8.17 6.83 9.57
CA PRO A 304 -9.25 6.66 8.61
C PRO A 304 -8.71 6.37 7.20
N ILE A 305 -9.12 5.25 6.63
CA ILE A 305 -8.78 4.87 5.24
C ILE A 305 -10.04 4.64 4.43
N VAL A 306 -9.96 4.95 3.14
CA VAL A 306 -11.00 4.68 2.15
C VAL A 306 -10.43 3.71 1.12
N MET A 307 -11.22 2.70 0.77
CA MET A 307 -10.91 1.75 -0.28
C MET A 307 -11.89 1.92 -1.43
N PHE A 308 -11.38 1.96 -2.65
CA PHE A 308 -12.16 1.96 -3.88
C PHE A 308 -11.57 0.93 -4.85
N GLY A 309 -12.42 0.15 -5.50
CA GLY A 309 -11.98 -0.84 -6.47
C GLY A 309 -13.14 -1.43 -7.28
N LEU A 310 -12.81 -2.21 -8.31
CA LEU A 310 -13.80 -2.97 -9.06
C LEU A 310 -14.34 -4.12 -8.21
N CYS A 311 -15.63 -4.46 -8.40
CA CYS A 311 -16.23 -5.61 -7.73
C CYS A 311 -15.58 -6.91 -8.22
N LEU A 312 -15.17 -7.78 -7.29
CA LEU A 312 -14.45 -9.03 -7.59
C LEU A 312 -15.24 -10.00 -8.49
N LEU A 313 -16.57 -9.87 -8.58
CA LEU A 313 -17.40 -10.71 -9.46
C LEU A 313 -17.06 -10.54 -10.95
N TYR A 314 -16.52 -9.38 -11.34
CA TYR A 314 -16.09 -9.13 -12.72
C TYR A 314 -14.64 -9.57 -13.02
N THR A 315 -13.84 -9.85 -12.00
CA THR A 315 -12.44 -10.27 -12.19
C THR A 315 -12.29 -11.77 -12.40
N SER A 316 -13.25 -12.58 -11.96
CA SER A 316 -13.25 -14.04 -12.19
C SER A 316 -13.58 -14.40 -13.65
N ASP A 317 -14.51 -13.69 -14.28
CA ASP A 317 -14.86 -13.95 -15.70
C ASP A 317 -13.76 -13.53 -16.67
N ALA A 318 -12.98 -12.47 -16.34
CA ALA A 318 -11.85 -12.03 -17.16
C ALA A 318 -10.63 -12.97 -17.08
N ALA A 319 -10.54 -13.84 -16.07
CA ALA A 319 -9.49 -14.85 -15.97
C ALA A 319 -9.79 -16.12 -16.78
N ASP A 320 -11.07 -16.47 -16.93
CA ASP A 320 -11.50 -17.65 -17.70
C ASP A 320 -11.46 -17.41 -19.23
N GLU A 321 -11.65 -16.18 -19.69
CA GLU A 321 -11.55 -15.86 -21.13
C GLU A 321 -10.10 -15.88 -21.68
N ARG A 322 -9.06 -15.90 -20.83
CA ARG A 322 -7.65 -16.00 -21.27
C ARG A 322 -7.15 -17.44 -21.44
N ASN A 323 -7.95 -18.43 -21.08
CA ASN A 323 -7.60 -19.85 -21.17
C ASN A 323 -8.45 -20.63 -22.20
N SER A 324 -9.20 -19.94 -23.05
CA SER A 324 -9.95 -20.55 -24.17
C SER A 324 -9.29 -20.23 -25.52
#